data_eaa98d7b084427e86a35f43049689907
#
_entry.id   eaa98d7b084427e86a35f43049689907
#
_cell.length_a   1.000
_cell.length_b   1.000
_cell.length_c   1.000
_cell.angle_alpha   90.00
_cell.angle_beta   90.00
_cell.angle_gamma   90.00
#
_symmetry.space_group_name_H-M   'P 1'
#
loop_
_entity.id
_entity.type
_entity.pdbx_description
1 polymer ?
#
loop_
_entity_poly.entity_id
_entity_poly.type
_entity_poly.pdbx_seq_one_letter_code
_entity_poly.pdbx_strand_id
1 'polypeptide(L)'
;MTLGREPFRRWPQRLVARGFAPPPEPEPPVTALVRAGADGTWARLSGRGAADALPDVPPHGLAVLCPSYVSRCSPREHMEIAGHVLDQVVALRRARPRLPVVLWFGMQWRAGEEAEEAVRRLARIGDLARERAPGLAYVGLSLPGPGKVRTTNAALRAAAPLRPAAWLWLDDDVRMEPGCVERLVERFEERGRTGAVGAAKVALATRDSTSRVLRRLGLTTAPRKNYPNACCMLVEAGVVAGGIPTRIGADDAYVLFELLDPAAEDPFHALEVLPDARCRFFHGGTPGTAVRRLRSTLFSHLLHMADYPWPKARVYFEETLFHGLWPLAPWDGRRGPAGGTLRWAVKAVHFSWFAAAGSALLVRGLVNRPLRRAPWADTSDYLGPPRPSARGT
;
A
#
# COMPACT_ATOMS: atom_id res chain seq x y z
N MET A 1 -8.24 31.60 25.36
CA MET A 1 -8.01 32.45 24.18
C MET A 1 -6.56 32.33 23.74
N THR A 2 -6.22 31.36 22.86
CA THR A 2 -4.86 31.15 22.29
C THR A 2 -4.95 30.98 20.77
N LEU A 3 -5.65 31.91 20.11
CA LEU A 3 -5.99 31.87 18.68
C LEU A 3 -4.93 32.49 17.74
N GLY A 4 -3.71 32.81 18.22
CA GLY A 4 -2.79 33.68 17.46
C GLY A 4 -1.61 33.02 16.72
N ARG A 5 -1.31 31.71 16.93
CA ARG A 5 -0.04 31.14 16.41
C ARG A 5 -0.17 30.08 15.30
N GLU A 6 -1.34 29.58 15.00
CA GLU A 6 -1.55 28.53 13.98
C GLU A 6 -1.31 28.95 12.53
N PRO A 7 -1.69 30.13 12.04
CA PRO A 7 -1.53 30.48 10.63
C PRO A 7 -0.07 30.56 10.17
N PHE A 8 0.86 30.97 11.03
CA PHE A 8 2.28 31.07 10.69
C PHE A 8 3.00 29.71 10.65
N ARG A 9 2.58 28.75 11.50
CA ARG A 9 3.16 27.39 11.51
C ARG A 9 2.80 26.56 10.27
N ARG A 10 1.68 26.86 9.62
CA ARG A 10 1.23 26.18 8.38
C ARG A 10 1.85 26.74 7.11
N TRP A 11 2.55 27.86 7.18
CA TRP A 11 3.12 28.50 6.00
C TRP A 11 4.15 27.63 5.25
N PRO A 12 5.14 26.97 5.89
CA PRO A 12 6.05 26.07 5.19
C PRO A 12 5.33 24.90 4.54
N GLN A 13 4.34 24.30 5.21
CA GLN A 13 3.55 23.20 4.68
C GLN A 13 2.77 23.62 3.41
N ARG A 14 2.14 24.79 3.43
CA ARG A 14 1.43 25.33 2.27
C ARG A 14 2.37 25.58 1.08
N LEU A 15 3.59 26.02 1.32
CA LEU A 15 4.58 26.23 0.27
C LEU A 15 5.08 24.90 -0.31
N VAL A 16 5.31 23.89 0.52
CA VAL A 16 5.67 22.54 0.06
C VAL A 16 4.54 21.98 -0.81
N ALA A 17 3.28 22.08 -0.37
CA ALA A 17 2.12 21.65 -1.14
C ALA A 17 1.99 22.40 -2.47
N ARG A 18 2.22 23.73 -2.48
CA ARG A 18 2.23 24.54 -3.71
C ARG A 18 3.43 24.23 -4.61
N GLY A 19 4.57 23.86 -4.04
CA GLY A 19 5.75 23.44 -4.78
C GLY A 19 5.56 22.14 -5.56
N PHE A 20 4.53 21.38 -5.20
CA PHE A 20 4.10 20.19 -5.90
C PHE A 20 2.60 20.25 -6.19
N ALA A 21 2.25 20.59 -7.41
CA ALA A 21 0.86 20.63 -7.89
C ALA A 21 0.75 19.83 -9.19
N PRO A 22 0.52 18.51 -9.10
CA PRO A 22 0.23 17.72 -10.30
C PRO A 22 -1.05 18.27 -10.94
N PRO A 23 -1.15 18.23 -12.27
CA PRO A 23 -2.39 18.58 -12.94
C PRO A 23 -3.51 17.67 -12.41
N PRO A 24 -4.74 18.18 -12.28
CA PRO A 24 -5.87 17.33 -11.98
C PRO A 24 -6.00 16.30 -13.10
N GLU A 25 -5.97 15.03 -12.72
CA GLU A 25 -6.16 13.95 -13.67
C GLU A 25 -7.64 13.54 -13.65
N PRO A 26 -8.28 13.40 -14.82
CA PRO A 26 -9.64 12.86 -14.86
C PRO A 26 -9.64 11.45 -14.25
N GLU A 27 -10.77 11.09 -13.66
CA GLU A 27 -10.95 9.71 -13.20
C GLU A 27 -10.77 8.75 -14.37
N PRO A 28 -9.92 7.74 -14.24
CA PRO A 28 -9.73 6.79 -15.33
C PRO A 28 -11.02 6.01 -15.58
N PRO A 29 -11.34 5.68 -16.84
CA PRO A 29 -12.42 4.75 -17.13
C PRO A 29 -12.09 3.40 -16.51
N VAL A 30 -13.01 2.85 -15.72
CA VAL A 30 -12.86 1.56 -15.05
C VAL A 30 -13.87 0.60 -15.63
N THR A 31 -13.39 -0.53 -16.15
CA THR A 31 -14.22 -1.67 -16.54
C THR A 31 -14.20 -2.69 -15.43
N ALA A 32 -15.37 -3.01 -14.91
CA ALA A 32 -15.56 -4.10 -13.96
C ALA A 32 -15.97 -5.38 -14.71
N LEU A 33 -15.38 -6.51 -14.33
CA LEU A 33 -15.78 -7.85 -14.72
C LEU A 33 -16.48 -8.51 -13.56
N VAL A 34 -17.74 -8.84 -13.77
CA VAL A 34 -18.57 -9.56 -12.80
C VAL A 34 -19.24 -10.73 -13.52
N ARG A 35 -19.45 -11.82 -12.84
CA ARG A 35 -20.19 -12.92 -13.41
C ARG A 35 -21.67 -12.58 -13.46
N ALA A 36 -22.24 -12.65 -14.66
CA ALA A 36 -23.65 -12.39 -14.90
C ALA A 36 -24.39 -13.69 -15.26
N GLY A 37 -25.59 -13.85 -14.67
CA GLY A 37 -26.53 -14.87 -15.06
C GLY A 37 -26.17 -16.32 -14.70
N ALA A 38 -27.09 -17.21 -14.99
CA ALA A 38 -26.97 -18.65 -14.73
C ALA A 38 -25.95 -19.35 -15.66
N ASP A 39 -25.67 -18.79 -16.82
CA ASP A 39 -24.67 -19.29 -17.78
C ASP A 39 -23.21 -18.98 -17.33
N GLY A 40 -23.06 -18.10 -16.36
CA GLY A 40 -21.76 -17.75 -15.77
C GLY A 40 -20.81 -17.03 -16.72
N THR A 41 -21.32 -16.32 -17.74
CA THR A 41 -20.52 -15.46 -18.60
C THR A 41 -19.99 -14.24 -17.84
N TRP A 42 -18.88 -13.67 -18.32
CA TRP A 42 -18.30 -12.46 -17.75
C TRP A 42 -18.96 -11.22 -18.35
N ALA A 43 -19.72 -10.47 -17.54
CA ALA A 43 -20.24 -9.17 -17.91
C ALA A 43 -19.19 -8.08 -17.70
N ARG A 44 -19.08 -7.17 -18.67
CA ARG A 44 -18.28 -5.95 -18.56
C ARG A 44 -19.21 -4.80 -18.19
N LEU A 45 -18.97 -4.20 -17.05
CA LEU A 45 -19.76 -3.10 -16.51
C LEU A 45 -18.87 -1.86 -16.30
N SER A 46 -19.46 -0.69 -16.13
CA SER A 46 -18.73 0.42 -15.53
C SER A 46 -18.33 0.03 -14.10
N GLY A 47 -17.18 0.52 -13.61
CA GLY A 47 -16.73 0.18 -12.26
C GLY A 47 -17.76 0.46 -11.16
N ARG A 48 -18.61 1.49 -11.35
CA ARG A 48 -19.69 1.86 -10.41
C ARG A 48 -20.84 0.84 -10.37
N GLY A 49 -21.08 0.13 -11.45
CA GLY A 49 -22.14 -0.89 -11.51
C GLY A 49 -21.74 -2.26 -10.98
N ALA A 50 -20.50 -2.44 -10.51
CA ALA A 50 -20.01 -3.74 -10.08
C ALA A 50 -20.74 -4.29 -8.84
N ALA A 51 -21.07 -3.42 -7.88
CA ALA A 51 -21.76 -3.84 -6.66
C ALA A 51 -23.21 -4.26 -6.91
N ASP A 52 -23.88 -3.59 -7.85
CA ASP A 52 -25.28 -3.89 -8.20
C ASP A 52 -25.40 -5.26 -8.86
N ALA A 53 -24.31 -5.76 -9.44
CA ALA A 53 -24.23 -7.10 -10.03
C ALA A 53 -23.89 -8.20 -9.01
N LEU A 54 -23.78 -7.86 -7.72
CA LEU A 54 -23.51 -8.78 -6.60
C LEU A 54 -24.65 -8.77 -5.57
N PRO A 55 -25.92 -9.03 -5.96
CA PRO A 55 -27.08 -8.84 -5.08
C PRO A 55 -27.05 -9.75 -3.84
N ASP A 56 -26.40 -10.92 -3.94
CA ASP A 56 -26.34 -11.91 -2.86
C ASP A 56 -25.20 -11.66 -1.86
N VAL A 57 -24.45 -10.57 -2.01
CA VAL A 57 -23.35 -10.24 -1.09
C VAL A 57 -23.89 -9.40 0.07
N PRO A 58 -23.89 -9.93 1.29
CA PRO A 58 -24.35 -9.18 2.46
C PRO A 58 -23.46 -7.95 2.70
N PRO A 59 -24.05 -6.85 3.16
CA PRO A 59 -23.27 -5.67 3.56
C PRO A 59 -22.40 -5.97 4.78
N HIS A 60 -21.44 -5.07 5.03
CA HIS A 60 -20.53 -5.16 6.19
C HIS A 60 -19.58 -6.36 6.20
N GLY A 61 -19.31 -6.95 5.03
CA GLY A 61 -18.29 -7.96 4.87
C GLY A 61 -16.87 -7.42 4.77
N LEU A 62 -15.95 -8.32 4.49
CA LEU A 62 -14.55 -8.01 4.21
C LEU A 62 -14.34 -7.84 2.70
N ALA A 63 -13.81 -6.71 2.28
CA ALA A 63 -13.34 -6.52 0.91
C ALA A 63 -11.82 -6.80 0.85
N VAL A 64 -11.42 -7.77 0.05
CA VAL A 64 -10.01 -8.11 -0.19
C VAL A 64 -9.60 -7.51 -1.52
N LEU A 65 -8.58 -6.64 -1.54
CA LEU A 65 -8.08 -5.97 -2.74
C LEU A 65 -6.65 -6.40 -3.06
N CYS A 66 -6.44 -6.91 -4.27
CA CYS A 66 -5.12 -7.18 -4.82
C CYS A 66 -4.91 -6.33 -6.08
N PRO A 67 -4.18 -5.20 -6.01
CA PRO A 67 -3.82 -4.42 -7.17
C PRO A 67 -2.64 -5.04 -7.90
N SER A 68 -2.68 -5.07 -9.23
CA SER A 68 -1.60 -5.56 -10.07
C SER A 68 -1.45 -4.75 -11.37
N TYR A 69 -0.48 -5.14 -12.19
CA TYR A 69 -0.14 -4.44 -13.42
C TYR A 69 0.15 -5.43 -14.55
N VAL A 70 -0.46 -5.25 -15.73
CA VAL A 70 -0.31 -6.19 -16.86
C VAL A 70 1.15 -6.40 -17.24
N SER A 71 1.90 -5.31 -17.41
CA SER A 71 3.29 -5.36 -17.85
C SER A 71 4.29 -5.81 -16.77
N ARG A 72 3.84 -5.95 -15.51
CA ARG A 72 4.71 -6.34 -14.39
C ARG A 72 4.96 -7.83 -14.32
N CYS A 73 3.98 -8.63 -14.70
CA CYS A 73 4.01 -10.08 -14.56
C CYS A 73 3.53 -10.75 -15.85
N SER A 74 4.06 -11.92 -16.15
CA SER A 74 3.52 -12.80 -17.18
C SER A 74 2.12 -13.29 -16.80
N PRO A 75 1.32 -13.78 -17.75
CA PRO A 75 0.01 -14.37 -17.44
C PRO A 75 0.09 -15.52 -16.40
N ARG A 76 1.15 -16.34 -16.47
CA ARG A 76 1.38 -17.43 -15.52
C ARG A 76 1.66 -16.91 -14.11
N GLU A 77 2.50 -15.88 -13.98
CA GLU A 77 2.81 -15.28 -12.67
C GLU A 77 1.58 -14.64 -12.04
N HIS A 78 0.69 -14.01 -12.84
CA HIS A 78 -0.59 -13.52 -12.32
C HIS A 78 -1.47 -14.63 -11.76
N MET A 79 -1.50 -15.79 -12.41
CA MET A 79 -2.25 -16.95 -11.91
C MET A 79 -1.63 -17.50 -10.61
N GLU A 80 -0.31 -17.50 -10.48
CA GLU A 80 0.38 -17.90 -9.25
C GLU A 80 0.10 -16.91 -8.10
N ILE A 81 0.09 -15.60 -8.38
CA ILE A 81 -0.30 -14.56 -7.41
C ILE A 81 -1.74 -14.76 -6.96
N ALA A 82 -2.66 -14.89 -7.93
CA ALA A 82 -4.08 -15.09 -7.65
C ALA A 82 -4.30 -16.38 -6.84
N GLY A 83 -3.62 -17.46 -7.20
CA GLY A 83 -3.66 -18.71 -6.45
C GLY A 83 -3.26 -18.54 -5.00
N HIS A 84 -2.16 -17.82 -4.76
CA HIS A 84 -1.68 -17.52 -3.41
C HIS A 84 -2.66 -16.66 -2.59
N VAL A 85 -3.24 -15.63 -3.21
CA VAL A 85 -4.29 -14.80 -2.57
C VAL A 85 -5.52 -15.65 -2.24
N LEU A 86 -5.95 -16.49 -3.17
CA LEU A 86 -7.09 -17.38 -2.99
C LEU A 86 -6.85 -18.41 -1.87
N ASP A 87 -5.65 -18.96 -1.73
CA ASP A 87 -5.32 -19.87 -0.65
C ASP A 87 -5.54 -19.21 0.72
N GLN A 88 -5.15 -17.95 0.89
CA GLN A 88 -5.41 -17.17 2.11
C GLN A 88 -6.91 -16.91 2.32
N VAL A 89 -7.63 -16.54 1.26
CA VAL A 89 -9.09 -16.28 1.33
C VAL A 89 -9.87 -17.55 1.64
N VAL A 90 -9.47 -18.67 1.06
CA VAL A 90 -10.09 -19.99 1.34
C VAL A 90 -9.87 -20.40 2.80
N ALA A 91 -8.64 -20.24 3.31
CA ALA A 91 -8.33 -20.52 4.70
C ALA A 91 -9.17 -19.64 5.64
N LEU A 92 -9.24 -18.33 5.37
CA LEU A 92 -10.08 -17.41 6.13
C LEU A 92 -11.56 -17.82 6.12
N ARG A 93 -12.13 -18.16 4.95
CA ARG A 93 -13.54 -18.59 4.85
C ARG A 93 -13.82 -19.87 5.61
N ARG A 94 -12.87 -20.78 5.69
CA ARG A 94 -12.98 -22.00 6.52
C ARG A 94 -12.98 -21.65 8.02
N ALA A 95 -12.09 -20.76 8.44
CA ALA A 95 -12.01 -20.32 9.83
C ALA A 95 -13.19 -19.43 10.24
N ARG A 96 -13.73 -18.65 9.30
CA ARG A 96 -14.81 -17.67 9.53
C ARG A 96 -15.95 -17.84 8.48
N PRO A 97 -16.72 -18.94 8.50
CA PRO A 97 -17.70 -19.28 7.45
C PRO A 97 -18.85 -18.27 7.34
N ARG A 98 -19.11 -17.48 8.39
CA ARG A 98 -20.16 -16.45 8.41
C ARG A 98 -19.67 -15.07 7.99
N LEU A 99 -18.36 -14.88 7.80
CA LEU A 99 -17.80 -13.60 7.34
C LEU A 99 -18.00 -13.49 5.83
N PRO A 100 -18.82 -12.54 5.33
CA PRO A 100 -18.92 -12.28 3.90
C PRO A 100 -17.60 -11.75 3.39
N VAL A 101 -17.08 -12.33 2.30
CA VAL A 101 -15.82 -11.91 1.67
C VAL A 101 -16.06 -11.65 0.19
N VAL A 102 -15.61 -10.49 -0.28
CA VAL A 102 -15.57 -10.14 -1.72
C VAL A 102 -14.12 -9.94 -2.14
N LEU A 103 -13.68 -10.67 -3.15
CA LEU A 103 -12.34 -10.51 -3.72
C LEU A 103 -12.37 -9.52 -4.88
N TRP A 104 -11.62 -8.44 -4.74
CA TRP A 104 -11.39 -7.42 -5.76
C TRP A 104 -9.97 -7.60 -6.32
N PHE A 105 -9.85 -7.85 -7.61
CA PHE A 105 -8.56 -7.94 -8.27
C PHE A 105 -8.45 -6.80 -9.29
N GLY A 106 -7.56 -5.82 -9.03
CA GLY A 106 -7.38 -4.68 -9.90
C GLY A 106 -6.19 -4.89 -10.83
N MET A 107 -6.38 -4.69 -12.14
CA MET A 107 -5.32 -4.83 -13.11
C MET A 107 -5.18 -3.56 -13.96
N GLN A 108 -4.04 -2.90 -13.81
CA GLN A 108 -3.70 -1.71 -14.56
C GLN A 108 -2.99 -2.05 -15.87
N TRP A 109 -3.16 -1.18 -16.85
CA TRP A 109 -2.52 -1.29 -18.16
C TRP A 109 -2.04 0.10 -18.63
N ARG A 110 -1.06 0.13 -19.54
CA ARG A 110 -0.48 1.37 -20.07
C ARG A 110 -1.01 1.73 -21.44
N ALA A 111 -1.09 0.78 -22.34
CA ALA A 111 -1.50 0.96 -23.73
C ALA A 111 -2.82 0.24 -24.00
N GLY A 112 -3.59 0.70 -24.97
CA GLY A 112 -4.90 0.13 -25.29
C GLY A 112 -4.89 -1.39 -25.56
N GLU A 113 -3.82 -1.92 -26.15
CA GLU A 113 -3.63 -3.36 -26.41
C GLU A 113 -3.55 -4.17 -25.09
N GLU A 114 -2.98 -3.60 -24.03
CA GLU A 114 -2.92 -4.23 -22.72
C GLU A 114 -4.28 -4.25 -22.02
N ALA A 115 -5.23 -3.40 -22.39
CA ALA A 115 -6.55 -3.35 -21.79
C ALA A 115 -7.31 -4.68 -21.95
N GLU A 116 -7.32 -5.25 -23.15
CA GLU A 116 -7.96 -6.52 -23.44
C GLU A 116 -7.21 -7.70 -22.77
N GLU A 117 -5.88 -7.60 -22.66
CA GLU A 117 -5.11 -8.59 -21.91
C GLU A 117 -5.43 -8.52 -20.43
N ALA A 118 -5.59 -7.33 -19.84
CA ALA A 118 -6.03 -7.17 -18.46
C ALA A 118 -7.38 -7.86 -18.23
N VAL A 119 -8.34 -7.64 -19.12
CA VAL A 119 -9.67 -8.27 -19.08
C VAL A 119 -9.57 -9.80 -19.15
N ARG A 120 -8.77 -10.34 -20.10
CA ARG A 120 -8.58 -11.80 -20.22
C ARG A 120 -7.96 -12.41 -18.96
N ARG A 121 -6.94 -11.75 -18.38
CA ARG A 121 -6.31 -12.22 -17.12
C ARG A 121 -7.26 -12.17 -15.95
N LEU A 122 -8.02 -11.10 -15.81
CA LEU A 122 -9.02 -10.96 -14.75
C LEU A 122 -10.11 -12.03 -14.85
N ALA A 123 -10.59 -12.35 -16.05
CA ALA A 123 -11.55 -13.44 -16.26
C ALA A 123 -10.98 -14.80 -15.83
N ARG A 124 -9.74 -15.12 -16.21
CA ARG A 124 -9.05 -16.35 -15.78
C ARG A 124 -8.87 -16.43 -14.26
N ILE A 125 -8.51 -15.29 -13.61
CA ILE A 125 -8.42 -15.23 -12.16
C ILE A 125 -9.77 -15.49 -11.51
N GLY A 126 -10.84 -14.92 -12.08
CA GLY A 126 -12.19 -15.18 -11.61
C GLY A 126 -12.65 -16.64 -11.81
N ASP A 127 -12.24 -17.30 -12.89
CA ASP A 127 -12.49 -18.73 -13.08
C ASP A 127 -11.74 -19.56 -12.04
N LEU A 128 -10.48 -19.23 -11.74
CA LEU A 128 -9.71 -19.85 -10.67
C LEU A 128 -10.34 -19.62 -9.29
N ALA A 129 -10.88 -18.42 -9.04
CA ALA A 129 -11.57 -18.10 -7.80
C ALA A 129 -12.81 -18.97 -7.61
N ARG A 130 -13.59 -19.18 -8.68
CA ARG A 130 -14.76 -20.07 -8.66
C ARG A 130 -14.38 -21.52 -8.41
N GLU A 131 -13.32 -21.99 -9.05
CA GLU A 131 -12.84 -23.37 -8.90
C GLU A 131 -12.38 -23.64 -7.45
N ARG A 132 -11.55 -22.77 -6.89
CA ARG A 132 -10.94 -22.98 -5.57
C ARG A 132 -11.81 -22.56 -4.40
N ALA A 133 -12.71 -21.61 -4.61
CA ALA A 133 -13.57 -21.02 -3.59
C ALA A 133 -15.00 -20.85 -4.10
N PRO A 134 -15.77 -21.96 -4.31
CA PRO A 134 -17.15 -21.86 -4.75
C PRO A 134 -17.96 -20.91 -3.88
N GLY A 135 -18.77 -20.05 -4.51
CA GLY A 135 -19.56 -19.03 -3.81
C GLY A 135 -18.76 -17.83 -3.28
N LEU A 136 -17.48 -17.69 -3.60
CA LEU A 136 -16.75 -16.44 -3.37
C LEU A 136 -17.17 -15.41 -4.40
N ALA A 137 -17.64 -14.24 -3.92
CA ALA A 137 -17.90 -13.10 -4.79
C ALA A 137 -16.56 -12.54 -5.30
N TYR A 138 -16.48 -12.33 -6.61
CA TYR A 138 -15.29 -11.85 -7.29
C TYR A 138 -15.61 -10.70 -8.23
N VAL A 139 -14.77 -9.64 -8.18
CA VAL A 139 -14.82 -8.52 -9.11
C VAL A 139 -13.42 -8.25 -9.66
N GLY A 140 -13.27 -8.32 -10.97
CA GLY A 140 -12.08 -7.86 -11.67
C GLY A 140 -12.24 -6.41 -12.11
N LEU A 141 -11.25 -5.55 -11.81
CA LEU A 141 -11.23 -4.15 -12.23
C LEU A 141 -10.10 -3.93 -13.23
N SER A 142 -10.43 -3.51 -14.44
CA SER A 142 -9.48 -3.12 -15.49
C SER A 142 -9.48 -1.60 -15.64
N LEU A 143 -8.31 -0.96 -15.54
CA LEU A 143 -8.19 0.49 -15.63
C LEU A 143 -6.82 0.93 -16.12
N PRO A 144 -6.73 2.10 -16.81
CA PRO A 144 -5.45 2.65 -17.20
C PRO A 144 -4.63 3.07 -15.97
N GLY A 145 -3.33 2.76 -16.01
CA GLY A 145 -2.36 3.13 -14.98
C GLY A 145 -1.41 4.25 -15.43
N PRO A 146 -0.37 4.49 -14.67
CA PRO A 146 0.05 3.80 -13.45
C PRO A 146 -0.53 4.39 -12.16
N GLY A 147 -0.44 3.62 -11.08
CA GLY A 147 -0.67 4.12 -9.72
C GLY A 147 -1.59 3.22 -8.89
N LYS A 148 -1.03 2.51 -7.89
CA LYS A 148 -1.78 1.64 -6.97
C LYS A 148 -2.99 2.35 -6.35
N VAL A 149 -2.83 3.60 -5.92
CA VAL A 149 -3.90 4.42 -5.33
C VAL A 149 -5.11 4.58 -6.27
N ARG A 150 -4.89 4.63 -7.59
CA ARG A 150 -6.01 4.68 -8.56
C ARG A 150 -6.84 3.40 -8.54
N THR A 151 -6.17 2.25 -8.48
CA THR A 151 -6.84 0.95 -8.36
C THR A 151 -7.59 0.86 -7.04
N THR A 152 -6.96 1.27 -5.95
CA THR A 152 -7.59 1.32 -4.63
C THR A 152 -8.84 2.19 -4.65
N ASN A 153 -8.76 3.42 -5.16
CA ASN A 153 -9.92 4.31 -5.27
C ASN A 153 -11.01 3.77 -6.18
N ALA A 154 -10.66 3.10 -7.27
CA ALA A 154 -11.64 2.46 -8.14
C ALA A 154 -12.40 1.34 -7.41
N ALA A 155 -11.69 0.52 -6.63
CA ALA A 155 -12.31 -0.52 -5.80
C ALA A 155 -13.17 0.06 -4.68
N LEU A 156 -12.68 1.09 -3.97
CA LEU A 156 -13.45 1.78 -2.92
C LEU A 156 -14.79 2.32 -3.45
N ARG A 157 -14.76 2.98 -4.61
CA ARG A 157 -15.99 3.50 -5.24
C ARG A 157 -16.93 2.39 -5.72
N ALA A 158 -16.37 1.36 -6.34
CA ALA A 158 -17.14 0.23 -6.87
C ALA A 158 -17.82 -0.57 -5.75
N ALA A 159 -17.17 -0.68 -4.60
CA ALA A 159 -17.67 -1.43 -3.45
C ALA A 159 -18.53 -0.59 -2.48
N ALA A 160 -18.65 0.72 -2.67
CA ALA A 160 -19.38 1.59 -1.76
C ALA A 160 -20.82 1.14 -1.45
N PRO A 161 -21.63 0.64 -2.42
CA PRO A 161 -22.96 0.10 -2.14
C PRO A 161 -22.96 -1.10 -1.19
N LEU A 162 -21.92 -1.92 -1.19
CA LEU A 162 -21.78 -3.10 -0.31
C LEU A 162 -21.42 -2.72 1.13
N ARG A 163 -21.01 -1.46 1.38
CA ARG A 163 -20.62 -0.96 2.70
C ARG A 163 -19.70 -1.94 3.45
N PRO A 164 -18.53 -2.30 2.92
CA PRO A 164 -17.64 -3.23 3.60
C PRO A 164 -17.30 -2.70 4.99
N ALA A 165 -17.15 -3.60 5.97
CA ALA A 165 -16.68 -3.22 7.30
C ALA A 165 -15.19 -2.91 7.31
N ALA A 166 -14.43 -3.63 6.49
CA ALA A 166 -12.99 -3.48 6.40
C ALA A 166 -12.46 -3.80 4.99
N TRP A 167 -11.27 -3.27 4.73
CA TRP A 167 -10.47 -3.57 3.54
C TRP A 167 -9.21 -4.32 3.92
N LEU A 168 -8.97 -5.46 3.28
CA LEU A 168 -7.69 -6.15 3.32
C LEU A 168 -6.93 -5.84 2.02
N TRP A 169 -5.84 -5.12 2.12
CA TRP A 169 -4.96 -4.82 0.99
C TRP A 169 -3.83 -5.83 0.91
N LEU A 170 -3.61 -6.38 -0.27
CA LEU A 170 -2.59 -7.39 -0.55
C LEU A 170 -1.82 -6.99 -1.81
N ASP A 171 -0.52 -6.70 -1.69
CA ASP A 171 0.30 -6.44 -2.87
C ASP A 171 0.59 -7.73 -3.65
N ASP A 172 0.72 -7.60 -4.96
CA ASP A 172 1.01 -8.72 -5.87
C ASP A 172 2.46 -9.23 -5.79
N ASP A 173 3.35 -8.50 -5.12
CA ASP A 173 4.76 -8.85 -4.95
C ASP A 173 5.13 -9.42 -3.57
N VAL A 174 4.15 -9.69 -2.73
CA VAL A 174 4.36 -10.31 -1.43
C VAL A 174 3.88 -11.75 -1.38
N ARG A 175 4.47 -12.53 -0.47
CA ARG A 175 4.03 -13.89 -0.15
C ARG A 175 3.68 -13.95 1.33
N MET A 176 2.42 -14.16 1.61
CA MET A 176 1.93 -14.31 2.97
C MET A 176 2.27 -15.71 3.50
N GLU A 177 2.65 -15.80 4.75
CA GLU A 177 2.78 -17.11 5.42
C GLU A 177 1.39 -17.70 5.71
N PRO A 178 1.26 -19.04 5.83
CA PRO A 178 -0.01 -19.67 6.16
C PRO A 178 -0.65 -19.07 7.42
N GLY A 179 -1.95 -18.83 7.37
CA GLY A 179 -2.70 -18.22 8.46
C GLY A 179 -2.44 -16.71 8.68
N CYS A 180 -1.68 -16.05 7.82
CA CYS A 180 -1.38 -14.63 7.95
C CYS A 180 -2.66 -13.78 7.96
N VAL A 181 -3.54 -13.97 6.98
CA VAL A 181 -4.79 -13.22 6.84
C VAL A 181 -5.75 -13.53 7.98
N GLU A 182 -5.82 -14.79 8.42
CA GLU A 182 -6.68 -15.20 9.54
C GLU A 182 -6.29 -14.45 10.82
N ARG A 183 -4.99 -14.38 11.14
CA ARG A 183 -4.49 -13.65 12.32
C ARG A 183 -4.77 -12.16 12.24
N LEU A 184 -4.67 -11.55 11.05
CA LEU A 184 -5.02 -10.14 10.87
C LEU A 184 -6.50 -9.90 11.16
N VAL A 185 -7.39 -10.76 10.65
CA VAL A 185 -8.84 -10.65 10.86
C VAL A 185 -9.19 -10.90 12.32
N GLU A 186 -8.62 -11.92 12.94
CA GLU A 186 -8.82 -12.23 14.37
C GLU A 186 -8.43 -11.03 15.23
N ARG A 187 -7.23 -10.49 15.03
CA ARG A 187 -6.77 -9.32 15.78
C ARG A 187 -7.62 -8.08 15.57
N PHE A 188 -8.06 -7.86 14.34
CA PHE A 188 -8.94 -6.74 14.01
C PHE A 188 -10.32 -6.87 14.70
N GLU A 189 -10.85 -8.08 14.77
CA GLU A 189 -12.10 -8.38 15.50
C GLU A 189 -11.92 -8.17 17.02
N GLU A 190 -10.81 -8.63 17.63
CA GLU A 190 -10.47 -8.37 19.03
C GLU A 190 -10.41 -6.88 19.36
N ARG A 191 -9.99 -6.05 18.41
CA ARG A 191 -9.95 -4.59 18.52
C ARG A 191 -11.30 -3.91 18.26
N GLY A 192 -12.39 -4.66 18.18
CA GLY A 192 -13.70 -4.12 17.85
C GLY A 192 -13.85 -3.62 16.40
N ARG A 193 -13.03 -4.14 15.50
CA ARG A 193 -13.00 -3.79 14.06
C ARG A 193 -12.65 -2.34 13.78
N THR A 194 -11.77 -1.75 14.59
CA THR A 194 -11.34 -0.35 14.45
C THR A 194 -9.87 -0.24 14.10
N GLY A 195 -9.52 0.85 13.41
CA GLY A 195 -8.15 1.19 13.07
C GLY A 195 -7.55 0.37 11.92
N ALA A 196 -6.27 0.02 12.04
CA ALA A 196 -5.58 -0.80 11.05
C ALA A 196 -4.60 -1.79 11.69
N VAL A 197 -4.56 -3.00 11.12
CA VAL A 197 -3.68 -4.10 11.54
C VAL A 197 -2.93 -4.62 10.32
N GLY A 198 -1.63 -4.79 10.41
CA GLY A 198 -0.82 -5.26 9.30
C GLY A 198 0.14 -6.39 9.64
N ALA A 199 0.55 -7.11 8.61
CA ALA A 199 1.54 -8.17 8.74
C ALA A 199 2.95 -7.64 8.90
N ALA A 200 3.77 -8.33 9.69
CA ALA A 200 5.19 -8.07 9.76
C ALA A 200 5.86 -8.39 8.42
N LYS A 201 6.55 -7.41 7.85
CA LYS A 201 7.23 -7.52 6.56
C LYS A 201 8.60 -8.14 6.71
N VAL A 202 8.83 -9.29 6.07
CA VAL A 202 10.09 -10.02 6.10
C VAL A 202 10.75 -9.99 4.73
N ALA A 203 11.95 -9.42 4.66
CA ALA A 203 12.69 -9.38 3.40
C ALA A 203 13.25 -10.77 3.05
N LEU A 204 12.94 -11.26 1.85
CA LEU A 204 13.61 -12.43 1.28
C LEU A 204 14.98 -12.02 0.79
N ALA A 205 15.99 -12.82 1.12
CA ALA A 205 17.35 -12.60 0.65
C ALA A 205 17.41 -12.79 -0.86
N THR A 206 17.82 -11.76 -1.58
CA THR A 206 18.20 -11.87 -2.98
C THR A 206 19.66 -12.31 -3.09
N ARG A 207 20.03 -12.92 -4.23
CA ARG A 207 21.41 -13.35 -4.49
C ARG A 207 22.36 -12.21 -4.84
N ASP A 208 21.82 -10.99 -4.92
CA ASP A 208 22.62 -9.83 -5.32
C ASP A 208 23.57 -9.39 -4.18
N SER A 209 24.74 -8.89 -4.56
CA SER A 209 25.81 -8.50 -3.63
C SER A 209 25.39 -7.33 -2.72
N THR A 210 24.58 -6.40 -3.24
CA THR A 210 24.11 -5.23 -2.50
C THR A 210 23.19 -5.65 -1.36
N SER A 211 22.27 -6.56 -1.61
CA SER A 211 21.37 -7.11 -0.57
C SER A 211 22.13 -7.88 0.49
N ARG A 212 23.20 -8.60 0.10
CA ARG A 212 24.05 -9.30 1.07
C ARG A 212 24.81 -8.33 1.98
N VAL A 213 25.35 -7.26 1.43
CA VAL A 213 26.03 -6.21 2.20
C VAL A 213 25.06 -5.53 3.14
N LEU A 214 23.92 -5.06 2.65
CA LEU A 214 22.89 -4.42 3.46
C LEU A 214 22.41 -5.32 4.60
N ARG A 215 22.24 -6.62 4.34
CA ARG A 215 21.88 -7.60 5.36
C ARG A 215 22.98 -7.79 6.41
N ARG A 216 24.24 -7.92 6.01
CA ARG A 216 25.37 -8.01 6.94
C ARG A 216 25.47 -6.77 7.83
N LEU A 217 25.15 -5.62 7.30
CA LEU A 217 25.11 -4.34 8.02
C LEU A 217 23.83 -4.14 8.86
N GLY A 218 22.90 -5.11 8.87
CA GLY A 218 21.62 -5.01 9.58
C GLY A 218 20.67 -3.96 9.02
N LEU A 219 20.91 -3.50 7.79
CA LEU A 219 20.13 -2.45 7.13
C LEU A 219 18.95 -3.00 6.32
N THR A 220 18.87 -4.32 6.14
CA THR A 220 17.75 -4.99 5.43
C THR A 220 16.60 -5.38 6.34
N THR A 221 16.79 -5.43 7.64
CA THR A 221 15.66 -5.45 8.54
C THR A 221 15.03 -4.08 8.45
N ALA A 222 13.88 -3.99 7.76
CA ALA A 222 13.07 -2.78 7.85
C ALA A 222 13.02 -2.36 9.31
N PRO A 223 13.31 -1.10 9.65
CA PRO A 223 13.09 -0.64 11.01
C PRO A 223 11.67 -1.06 11.37
N ARG A 224 11.43 -1.51 12.60
CA ARG A 224 10.08 -1.80 13.04
C ARG A 224 9.27 -0.55 12.72
N LYS A 225 8.46 -0.63 11.67
CA LYS A 225 7.50 0.41 11.38
C LYS A 225 6.52 0.34 12.54
N ASN A 226 6.24 1.46 13.13
CA ASN A 226 5.21 1.60 14.16
C ASN A 226 3.79 1.64 13.55
N TYR A 227 3.66 1.37 12.26
CA TYR A 227 2.39 1.29 11.55
C TYR A 227 2.40 0.20 10.47
N PRO A 228 1.23 -0.35 10.10
CA PRO A 228 1.07 -1.35 9.06
C PRO A 228 1.61 -0.90 7.70
N ASN A 229 2.06 -1.86 6.90
CA ASN A 229 2.45 -1.61 5.52
C ASN A 229 1.34 -2.09 4.59
N ALA A 230 0.95 -1.28 3.62
CA ALA A 230 -0.12 -1.59 2.69
C ALA A 230 0.10 -2.84 1.82
N CYS A 231 1.24 -3.49 1.94
CA CYS A 231 1.48 -4.76 1.23
C CYS A 231 0.68 -5.95 1.78
N CYS A 232 0.30 -5.91 3.07
CA CYS A 232 -0.62 -6.86 3.70
C CYS A 232 -1.17 -6.16 4.96
N MET A 233 -2.30 -5.46 4.79
CA MET A 233 -2.89 -4.62 5.82
C MET A 233 -4.41 -4.70 5.78
N LEU A 234 -5.00 -4.88 6.94
CA LEU A 234 -6.43 -4.78 7.18
C LEU A 234 -6.73 -3.40 7.77
N VAL A 235 -7.66 -2.66 7.18
CA VAL A 235 -8.03 -1.32 7.61
C VAL A 235 -9.54 -1.16 7.68
N GLU A 236 -10.02 -0.47 8.70
CA GLU A 236 -11.42 -0.08 8.84
C GLU A 236 -11.88 0.71 7.61
N ALA A 237 -13.04 0.34 7.04
CA ALA A 237 -13.50 0.95 5.80
C ALA A 237 -13.79 2.45 5.95
N GLY A 238 -14.23 2.91 7.13
CA GLY A 238 -14.47 4.32 7.42
C GLY A 238 -13.26 5.21 7.19
N VAL A 239 -12.07 4.71 7.49
CA VAL A 239 -10.79 5.45 7.32
C VAL A 239 -10.52 5.83 5.87
N VAL A 240 -10.95 5.00 4.94
CA VAL A 240 -10.66 5.15 3.49
C VAL A 240 -11.90 5.47 2.66
N ALA A 241 -13.06 5.66 3.29
CA ALA A 241 -14.34 5.88 2.61
C ALA A 241 -14.33 7.11 1.69
N GLY A 242 -13.59 8.15 2.03
CA GLY A 242 -13.42 9.37 1.22
C GLY A 242 -12.48 9.19 0.01
N GLY A 243 -11.84 8.02 -0.13
CA GLY A 243 -10.79 7.78 -1.10
C GLY A 243 -9.44 8.33 -0.66
N ILE A 244 -8.39 7.87 -1.32
CA ILE A 244 -7.00 8.29 -1.07
C ILE A 244 -6.64 9.35 -2.12
N PRO A 245 -6.10 10.53 -1.73
CA PRO A 245 -5.68 11.53 -2.69
C PRO A 245 -4.66 10.98 -3.70
N THR A 246 -4.94 11.06 -5.00
CA THR A 246 -4.11 10.43 -6.05
C THR A 246 -2.71 11.02 -6.17
N ARG A 247 -2.48 12.23 -5.66
CA ARG A 247 -1.14 12.85 -5.55
C ARG A 247 -0.25 12.15 -4.51
N ILE A 248 -0.84 11.34 -3.64
CA ILE A 248 -0.16 10.62 -2.57
C ILE A 248 0.18 9.22 -3.10
N GLY A 249 1.47 8.92 -3.19
CA GLY A 249 1.93 7.63 -3.72
C GLY A 249 1.98 6.50 -2.67
N ALA A 250 1.92 6.82 -1.37
CA ALA A 250 2.02 5.86 -0.28
C ALA A 250 0.68 5.74 0.45
N ASP A 251 -0.08 4.72 0.13
CA ASP A 251 -1.37 4.42 0.73
C ASP A 251 -1.26 4.03 2.22
N ASP A 252 -0.18 3.35 2.61
CA ASP A 252 0.10 3.04 4.02
C ASP A 252 0.33 4.30 4.86
N ALA A 253 1.03 5.28 4.33
CA ALA A 253 1.22 6.54 5.04
C ALA A 253 -0.08 7.35 5.13
N TYR A 254 -0.97 7.28 4.13
CA TYR A 254 -2.30 7.88 4.21
C TYR A 254 -3.09 7.31 5.40
N VAL A 255 -3.19 5.98 5.50
CA VAL A 255 -3.88 5.31 6.61
C VAL A 255 -3.26 5.67 7.96
N LEU A 256 -1.92 5.72 8.02
CA LEU A 256 -1.22 6.18 9.23
C LEU A 256 -1.68 7.58 9.64
N PHE A 257 -1.65 8.55 8.73
CA PHE A 257 -2.01 9.93 9.06
C PHE A 257 -3.47 10.10 9.44
N GLU A 258 -4.38 9.34 8.83
CA GLU A 258 -5.80 9.36 9.23
C GLU A 258 -5.97 8.86 10.67
N LEU A 259 -5.29 7.78 11.05
CA LEU A 259 -5.43 7.11 12.34
C LEU A 259 -4.51 7.66 13.45
N LEU A 260 -3.48 8.45 13.09
CA LEU A 260 -2.56 9.03 14.05
C LEU A 260 -3.27 10.03 14.98
N ASP A 261 -3.20 9.83 16.29
CA ASP A 261 -3.71 10.76 17.30
C ASP A 261 -2.56 11.35 18.14
N PRO A 262 -2.10 12.58 17.80
CA PRO A 262 -1.00 13.21 18.53
C PRO A 262 -1.34 13.59 19.98
N ALA A 263 -2.61 13.54 20.39
CA ALA A 263 -3.06 13.90 21.73
C ALA A 263 -3.14 12.67 22.67
N ALA A 264 -3.15 11.47 22.08
CA ALA A 264 -3.18 10.24 22.86
C ALA A 264 -1.80 9.96 23.53
N GLU A 265 -1.80 9.21 24.61
CA GLU A 265 -0.59 8.72 25.28
C GLU A 265 0.26 7.87 24.33
N ASP A 266 -0.38 6.96 23.56
CA ASP A 266 0.22 6.30 22.42
C ASP A 266 -0.39 6.87 21.12
N PRO A 267 0.33 7.72 20.38
CA PRO A 267 -0.18 8.28 19.14
C PRO A 267 -0.52 7.25 18.05
N PHE A 268 -0.01 6.03 18.17
CA PHE A 268 -0.20 4.93 17.22
C PHE A 268 -1.21 3.87 17.71
N HIS A 269 -1.94 4.12 18.79
CA HIS A 269 -2.85 3.15 19.42
C HIS A 269 -3.86 2.50 18.45
N ALA A 270 -4.28 3.23 17.39
CA ALA A 270 -5.18 2.70 16.37
C ALA A 270 -4.48 1.86 15.27
N LEU A 271 -3.16 1.69 15.38
CA LEU A 271 -2.31 1.03 14.39
C LEU A 271 -1.55 -0.12 15.05
N GLU A 272 -1.47 -1.28 14.37
CA GLU A 272 -0.73 -2.41 14.91
C GLU A 272 -0.05 -3.22 13.82
N VAL A 273 1.16 -3.70 14.08
CA VAL A 273 1.88 -4.66 13.23
C VAL A 273 2.04 -5.96 14.00
N LEU A 274 1.42 -7.03 13.51
CA LEU A 274 1.49 -8.34 14.14
C LEU A 274 2.81 -9.05 13.81
N PRO A 275 3.63 -9.42 14.79
CA PRO A 275 4.90 -10.09 14.55
C PRO A 275 4.76 -11.53 14.07
N ASP A 276 3.65 -12.17 14.35
CA ASP A 276 3.29 -13.55 14.02
C ASP A 276 2.50 -13.67 12.70
N ALA A 277 1.85 -12.60 12.25
CA ALA A 277 1.33 -12.50 10.89
C ALA A 277 2.43 -11.98 9.96
N ARG A 278 2.97 -12.83 9.09
CA ARG A 278 4.14 -12.48 8.29
C ARG A 278 3.85 -12.47 6.80
N CYS A 279 4.37 -11.45 6.12
CA CYS A 279 4.43 -11.43 4.66
C CYS A 279 5.89 -11.26 4.19
N ARG A 280 6.28 -12.05 3.20
CA ARG A 280 7.61 -12.03 2.61
C ARG A 280 7.61 -11.21 1.33
N PHE A 281 8.60 -10.38 1.14
CA PHE A 281 8.76 -9.57 -0.06
C PHE A 281 10.16 -9.73 -0.64
N PHE A 282 10.29 -9.55 -1.95
CA PHE A 282 11.59 -9.55 -2.59
C PHE A 282 12.27 -8.19 -2.43
N HIS A 283 13.42 -8.18 -1.80
CA HIS A 283 14.26 -6.99 -1.69
C HIS A 283 15.33 -7.08 -2.78
N GLY A 284 15.01 -6.58 -3.94
CA GLY A 284 15.90 -6.58 -5.09
C GLY A 284 15.85 -5.24 -5.82
N GLY A 285 16.86 -4.99 -6.59
CA GLY A 285 16.95 -3.84 -7.46
C GLY A 285 18.38 -3.34 -7.63
N THR A 286 18.62 -2.69 -8.76
CA THR A 286 19.88 -2.00 -9.03
C THR A 286 20.03 -0.79 -8.09
N PRO A 287 21.24 -0.28 -7.85
CA PRO A 287 21.45 0.98 -7.12
C PRO A 287 20.59 2.13 -7.67
N GLY A 288 20.43 2.22 -9.00
CA GLY A 288 19.57 3.22 -9.64
C GLY A 288 18.10 3.07 -9.26
N THR A 289 17.58 1.85 -9.17
CA THR A 289 16.21 1.59 -8.69
C THR A 289 16.05 1.96 -7.22
N ALA A 290 17.07 1.69 -6.39
CA ALA A 290 17.05 2.08 -4.98
C ALA A 290 16.99 3.62 -4.81
N VAL A 291 17.76 4.37 -5.61
CA VAL A 291 17.76 5.84 -5.61
C VAL A 291 16.39 6.39 -6.07
N ARG A 292 15.82 5.85 -7.15
CA ARG A 292 14.47 6.25 -7.61
C ARG A 292 13.42 5.99 -6.52
N ARG A 293 13.48 4.84 -5.87
CA ARG A 293 12.61 4.46 -4.76
C ARG A 293 12.73 5.44 -3.60
N LEU A 294 13.96 5.73 -3.17
CA LEU A 294 14.23 6.69 -2.11
C LEU A 294 13.65 8.06 -2.44
N ARG A 295 13.89 8.56 -3.66
CA ARG A 295 13.33 9.83 -4.12
C ARG A 295 11.81 9.85 -4.07
N SER A 296 11.15 8.83 -4.61
CA SER A 296 9.69 8.67 -4.58
C SER A 296 9.14 8.69 -3.16
N THR A 297 9.76 7.91 -2.27
CA THR A 297 9.39 7.81 -0.86
C THR A 297 9.54 9.15 -0.14
N LEU A 298 10.65 9.88 -0.37
CA LEU A 298 10.87 11.21 0.23
C LEU A 298 9.80 12.21 -0.17
N PHE A 299 9.47 12.28 -1.46
CA PHE A 299 8.41 13.17 -1.94
C PHE A 299 7.05 12.81 -1.35
N SER A 300 6.73 11.52 -1.26
CA SER A 300 5.50 11.06 -0.64
C SER A 300 5.40 11.49 0.83
N HIS A 301 6.48 11.32 1.62
CA HIS A 301 6.51 11.76 3.00
C HIS A 301 6.34 13.28 3.15
N LEU A 302 7.02 14.06 2.31
CA LEU A 302 6.90 15.53 2.34
C LEU A 302 5.48 15.99 2.02
N LEU A 303 4.81 15.35 1.06
CA LEU A 303 3.44 15.67 0.70
C LEU A 303 2.45 15.31 1.82
N HIS A 304 2.58 14.14 2.42
CA HIS A 304 1.76 13.77 3.58
C HIS A 304 1.91 14.79 4.70
N MET A 305 3.17 15.14 5.06
CA MET A 305 3.42 16.13 6.10
C MET A 305 2.89 17.53 5.75
N ALA A 306 2.80 17.86 4.46
CA ALA A 306 2.25 19.13 4.00
C ALA A 306 0.70 19.17 4.02
N ASP A 307 0.07 18.02 3.89
CA ASP A 307 -1.40 17.91 3.83
C ASP A 307 -2.07 17.84 5.21
N TYR A 308 -1.34 17.36 6.23
CA TYR A 308 -1.89 17.14 7.57
C TYR A 308 -1.50 18.23 8.58
N PRO A 309 -2.25 18.39 9.68
CA PRO A 309 -1.91 19.33 10.74
C PRO A 309 -0.52 19.08 11.32
N TRP A 310 0.14 20.16 11.73
CA TRP A 310 1.50 20.12 12.26
C TRP A 310 1.71 19.08 13.39
N PRO A 311 0.81 18.90 14.36
CA PRO A 311 0.99 17.89 15.40
C PRO A 311 1.16 16.47 14.83
N LYS A 312 0.33 16.07 13.83
CA LYS A 312 0.46 14.78 13.14
C LYS A 312 1.78 14.71 12.36
N ALA A 313 2.10 15.75 11.60
CA ALA A 313 3.33 15.80 10.83
C ALA A 313 4.58 15.71 11.72
N ARG A 314 4.56 16.34 12.90
CA ARG A 314 5.64 16.28 13.88
C ARG A 314 5.84 14.87 14.43
N VAL A 315 4.79 14.23 14.93
CA VAL A 315 4.86 12.84 15.44
C VAL A 315 5.37 11.90 14.36
N TYR A 316 4.87 12.04 13.13
CA TYR A 316 5.35 11.24 12.01
C TYR A 316 6.83 11.45 11.73
N PHE A 317 7.29 12.69 11.72
CA PHE A 317 8.69 13.05 11.52
C PHE A 317 9.59 12.48 12.61
N GLU A 318 9.24 12.69 13.87
CA GLU A 318 10.06 12.32 15.03
C GLU A 318 10.04 10.80 15.27
N GLU A 319 8.87 10.19 15.24
CA GLU A 319 8.70 8.79 15.66
C GLU A 319 8.79 7.77 14.51
N THR A 320 8.51 8.19 13.28
CA THR A 320 8.48 7.27 12.14
C THR A 320 9.67 7.47 11.20
N LEU A 321 9.87 8.66 10.66
CA LEU A 321 10.92 8.89 9.66
C LEU A 321 12.31 8.92 10.27
N PHE A 322 12.47 9.68 11.34
CA PHE A 322 13.77 9.99 11.93
C PHE A 322 13.92 9.48 13.38
N HIS A 323 13.07 8.56 13.79
CA HIS A 323 13.21 7.90 15.08
C HIS A 323 14.65 7.39 15.28
N GLY A 324 15.28 7.83 16.38
CA GLY A 324 16.66 7.52 16.72
C GLY A 324 17.72 8.34 15.98
N LEU A 325 17.32 9.38 15.22
CA LEU A 325 18.22 10.44 14.81
C LEU A 325 18.19 11.60 15.79
N TRP A 326 17.01 11.87 16.39
CA TRP A 326 16.82 13.01 17.26
C TRP A 326 15.79 12.74 18.39
N PRO A 327 16.16 12.85 19.68
CA PRO A 327 17.56 12.82 20.17
C PRO A 327 18.24 11.54 19.71
N LEU A 328 19.55 11.50 19.71
CA LEU A 328 20.33 10.29 19.39
C LEU A 328 19.78 9.14 20.20
N ALA A 329 19.18 8.15 19.53
CA ALA A 329 18.62 7.01 20.22
C ALA A 329 19.71 6.35 21.07
N PRO A 330 19.41 6.00 22.33
CA PRO A 330 20.35 5.24 23.12
C PRO A 330 20.72 3.98 22.34
N TRP A 331 21.98 3.67 22.39
CA TRP A 331 22.57 2.47 21.85
C TRP A 331 21.76 1.22 22.22
N ASP A 332 21.17 0.55 21.27
CA ASP A 332 20.65 -0.79 21.49
C ASP A 332 21.88 -1.74 21.50
N GLY A 333 22.27 -2.25 22.67
CA GLY A 333 23.44 -3.09 22.84
C GLY A 333 23.52 -4.35 21.97
N ARG A 334 22.48 -4.62 21.16
CA ARG A 334 22.40 -5.78 20.27
C ARG A 334 23.27 -5.66 19.00
N ARG A 335 23.74 -4.48 18.63
CA ARG A 335 24.41 -4.22 17.34
C ARG A 335 25.84 -3.75 17.42
N GLY A 336 26.40 -3.54 18.59
CA GLY A 336 27.74 -2.99 18.78
C GLY A 336 27.92 -1.56 18.26
N PRO A 337 29.04 -0.85 18.62
CA PRO A 337 29.29 0.55 18.29
C PRO A 337 29.23 0.86 16.79
N ALA A 338 29.85 0.03 16.00
CA ALA A 338 29.94 0.22 14.55
C ALA A 338 28.57 0.16 13.86
N GLY A 339 27.69 -0.75 14.30
CA GLY A 339 26.35 -0.87 13.74
C GLY A 339 25.45 0.33 14.08
N GLY A 340 25.57 0.86 15.29
CA GLY A 340 24.86 2.07 15.72
C GLY A 340 25.30 3.31 14.93
N THR A 341 26.60 3.54 14.79
CA THR A 341 27.17 4.65 14.03
C THR A 341 26.77 4.59 12.56
N LEU A 342 26.84 3.43 11.93
CA LEU A 342 26.45 3.27 10.53
C LEU A 342 24.95 3.56 10.32
N ARG A 343 24.10 3.07 11.22
CA ARG A 343 22.66 3.36 11.17
C ARG A 343 22.37 4.85 11.31
N TRP A 344 23.06 5.51 12.23
CA TRP A 344 22.96 6.96 12.39
C TRP A 344 23.43 7.70 11.12
N ALA A 345 24.56 7.32 10.54
CA ALA A 345 25.08 7.91 9.31
C ALA A 345 24.09 7.77 8.14
N VAL A 346 23.48 6.58 7.96
CA VAL A 346 22.45 6.36 6.93
C VAL A 346 21.24 7.26 7.16
N LYS A 347 20.79 7.41 8.41
CA LYS A 347 19.67 8.30 8.75
C LYS A 347 20.03 9.77 8.53
N ALA A 348 21.25 10.19 8.85
CA ALA A 348 21.73 11.54 8.60
C ALA A 348 21.77 11.87 7.10
N VAL A 349 22.25 10.96 6.27
CA VAL A 349 22.18 11.09 4.81
C VAL A 349 20.72 11.17 4.33
N HIS A 350 19.85 10.31 4.84
CA HIS A 350 18.42 10.34 4.50
C HIS A 350 17.77 11.67 4.90
N PHE A 351 18.10 12.18 6.09
CA PHE A 351 17.64 13.50 6.54
C PHE A 351 18.14 14.63 5.63
N SER A 352 19.42 14.62 5.23
CA SER A 352 19.98 15.62 4.33
C SER A 352 19.25 15.64 2.97
N TRP A 353 18.93 14.47 2.42
CA TRP A 353 18.15 14.37 1.19
C TRP A 353 16.71 14.85 1.38
N PHE A 354 16.10 14.53 2.51
CA PHE A 354 14.77 15.00 2.87
C PHE A 354 14.74 16.54 2.98
N ALA A 355 15.72 17.12 3.67
CA ALA A 355 15.85 18.57 3.80
C ALA A 355 16.07 19.25 2.44
N ALA A 356 16.92 18.69 1.59
CA ALA A 356 17.15 19.21 0.23
C ALA A 356 15.89 19.15 -0.64
N ALA A 357 15.16 18.04 -0.61
CA ALA A 357 13.90 17.88 -1.34
C ALA A 357 12.82 18.85 -0.82
N GLY A 358 12.71 18.99 0.49
CA GLY A 358 11.80 19.94 1.14
C GLY A 358 12.13 21.39 0.76
N SER A 359 13.40 21.76 0.81
CA SER A 359 13.86 23.10 0.41
C SER A 359 13.56 23.39 -1.07
N ALA A 360 13.78 22.41 -1.95
CA ALA A 360 13.46 22.55 -3.36
C ALA A 360 11.95 22.78 -3.59
N LEU A 361 11.08 22.08 -2.85
CA LEU A 361 9.63 22.29 -2.92
C LEU A 361 9.22 23.65 -2.34
N LEU A 362 9.82 24.09 -1.25
CA LEU A 362 9.59 25.41 -0.67
C LEU A 362 9.92 26.52 -1.68
N VAL A 363 11.11 26.47 -2.30
CA VAL A 363 11.50 27.43 -3.33
C VAL A 363 10.53 27.44 -4.50
N ARG A 364 10.13 26.25 -4.99
CA ARG A 364 9.15 26.13 -6.08
C ARG A 364 7.80 26.72 -5.70
N GLY A 365 7.35 26.50 -4.46
CA GLY A 365 6.12 27.09 -3.93
C GLY A 365 6.19 28.61 -3.86
N LEU A 366 7.34 29.17 -3.47
CA LEU A 366 7.59 30.60 -3.41
C LEU A 366 7.56 31.25 -4.81
N VAL A 367 8.25 30.64 -5.78
CA VAL A 367 8.32 31.18 -7.17
C VAL A 367 7.13 30.76 -8.04
N ASN A 368 6.14 30.10 -7.46
CA ASN A 368 4.95 29.59 -8.16
C ASN A 368 5.26 28.73 -9.41
N ARG A 369 6.33 27.92 -9.34
CA ARG A 369 6.74 26.95 -10.39
C ARG A 369 6.67 25.51 -9.87
N PRO A 370 5.48 24.95 -9.69
CA PRO A 370 5.30 23.66 -9.06
C PRO A 370 5.90 22.53 -9.92
N LEU A 371 6.33 21.49 -9.23
CA LEU A 371 6.65 20.22 -9.85
C LEU A 371 5.34 19.54 -10.29
N ARG A 372 5.12 19.37 -11.58
CA ARG A 372 3.87 18.86 -12.15
C ARG A 372 3.85 17.36 -12.44
N ARG A 373 5.00 16.69 -12.37
CA ARG A 373 5.10 15.25 -12.56
C ARG A 373 5.39 14.56 -11.25
N ALA A 374 4.57 13.58 -10.93
CA ALA A 374 4.85 12.70 -9.80
C ALA A 374 6.16 11.96 -10.04
N PRO A 375 7.17 12.09 -9.17
CA PRO A 375 8.44 11.36 -9.35
C PRO A 375 8.27 9.84 -9.22
N TRP A 376 7.11 9.37 -8.78
CA TRP A 376 6.74 7.95 -8.57
C TRP A 376 5.79 7.40 -9.63
N ALA A 377 5.37 8.16 -10.63
CA ALA A 377 4.46 7.68 -11.67
C ALA A 377 5.03 6.51 -12.49
N ASP A 378 6.34 6.31 -12.47
CA ASP A 378 7.07 5.23 -13.14
C ASP A 378 7.55 4.16 -12.16
N THR A 379 6.63 3.55 -11.41
CA THR A 379 6.94 2.40 -10.57
C THR A 379 7.05 1.08 -11.34
N SER A 380 6.84 1.09 -12.64
CA SER A 380 6.93 -0.10 -13.50
C SER A 380 8.33 -0.71 -13.60
N ASP A 381 9.37 0.07 -13.35
CA ASP A 381 10.75 -0.44 -13.20
C ASP A 381 10.99 -1.18 -11.87
N TYR A 382 9.95 -1.41 -11.14
CA TYR A 382 9.91 -2.14 -9.88
C TYR A 382 9.87 -3.66 -10.07
N LEU A 383 10.18 -4.12 -11.25
CA LEU A 383 10.40 -5.53 -11.49
C LEU A 383 11.60 -5.94 -10.64
N GLY A 384 11.33 -6.59 -9.52
CA GLY A 384 12.35 -7.38 -8.83
C GLY A 384 13.04 -8.29 -9.85
N PRO A 385 14.24 -8.81 -9.56
CA PRO A 385 14.91 -9.73 -10.45
C PRO A 385 13.94 -10.84 -10.86
N PRO A 386 14.04 -11.36 -12.10
CA PRO A 386 13.18 -12.43 -12.55
C PRO A 386 13.17 -13.49 -11.46
N ARG A 387 11.96 -13.86 -11.01
CA ARG A 387 11.80 -14.88 -9.98
C ARG A 387 12.62 -16.08 -10.40
N PRO A 388 13.49 -16.64 -9.53
CA PRO A 388 14.12 -17.87 -9.86
C PRO A 388 13.02 -18.84 -10.28
N SER A 389 13.04 -19.27 -11.54
CA SER A 389 12.15 -20.34 -11.99
C SER A 389 12.24 -21.42 -10.91
N ALA A 390 11.11 -21.85 -10.39
CA ALA A 390 11.04 -23.01 -9.51
C ALA A 390 11.49 -24.24 -10.35
N ARG A 391 12.79 -24.33 -10.60
CA ARG A 391 13.44 -25.54 -11.08
C ARG A 391 13.92 -26.27 -9.85
N GLY A 392 13.17 -27.30 -9.50
CA GLY A 392 13.63 -28.48 -8.84
C GLY A 392 14.06 -28.30 -7.38
N THR A 393 13.21 -28.64 -6.48
CA THR A 393 13.50 -29.67 -5.46
C THR A 393 12.43 -30.72 -5.51
#